data_87039258b7c4f2a7d3be16bf612c4967
#
_entry.id   87039258b7c4f2a7d3be16bf612c4967
#
_cell.length_a   1.000
_cell.length_b   1.000
_cell.length_c   1.000
_cell.angle_alpha   90.00
_cell.angle_beta   90.00
_cell.angle_gamma   90.00
#
_symmetry.space_group_name_H-M   'P 1'
#
loop_
_entity.id
_entity.type
_entity.pdbx_description
1 polymer ?
#
loop_
_entity_poly.entity_id
_entity_poly.type
_entity_poly.pdbx_seq_one_letter_code
_entity_poly.pdbx_strand_id
1 'polypeptide(L)'
;MRHLFALSSFRNASKLAVSAMALACALAASGHALADEDDESDAASASAATATASSASAATPSHGNPHASLTARNAHPPTDAASAGLPIPSETSTVTEHTLRLDGRRLNYRATAGNLLLRDDKGEPEASMFYVAYTSPPEHGAPRPVTFLFNGGPGAASVFLLMGSVGPKRVHTSSPTATPPAPYVLADNPDSLLDKSDLVFIDAIGAGFSKVVGHGSGKRFWSVDGDLDAFTRFIDRYLSVNDRWNSPKFLIGESYGTTRAAMLAYRLPQHNVSLNGVVLLSSVLNSGMGAPGFDLIYVRYLPTFAASAWYHNKLGPSKPADLPAFLDEVRAFAAGPYAAALAKGDALSDTERDAIAAQVARYTGLDTQYVIGARLRISPSHFRKQLLLRDTRSVGRYDSRFEGIEYDQDSSSPDFDASEKYVTSAFDAAFHQHLAQDLHYRDGSDSAYRVFNDHVLATWEWKHRAWWGETLHMPYAAADLAEAMRQNPHLKVLSANGYFDLATPFFATEYDLAHMGLEASLRENLRVTYYPTGHMIYLDDAALHALKGDLAQFYDDAMRR
;
A
#
# COMPACT_ATOMS: atom_id res chain seq x y z
N MET A 1 29.50 -25.26 -56.93
CA MET A 1 28.84 -26.55 -57.28
C MET A 1 28.46 -27.25 -55.98
N ARG A 2 27.15 -27.57 -55.84
CA ARG A 2 26.50 -28.55 -54.91
C ARG A 2 26.81 -28.29 -53.41
N HIS A 3 25.89 -27.99 -52.47
CA HIS A 3 24.54 -28.49 -52.26
C HIS A 3 23.66 -27.43 -51.58
N LEU A 4 22.61 -27.04 -52.23
CA LEU A 4 21.35 -26.56 -51.67
C LEU A 4 20.42 -27.78 -51.61
N PHE A 5 19.67 -27.91 -50.57
CA PHE A 5 18.44 -28.70 -50.33
C PHE A 5 18.51 -29.42 -48.97
N ALA A 6 17.80 -28.86 -48.02
CA ALA A 6 16.88 -29.56 -47.13
C ALA A 6 16.61 -28.73 -45.86
N LEU A 7 15.64 -27.81 -45.93
CA LEU A 7 14.96 -27.22 -44.74
C LEU A 7 13.55 -26.82 -45.19
N SER A 8 12.68 -27.80 -45.37
CA SER A 8 11.24 -27.52 -45.47
C SER A 8 10.46 -28.81 -45.17
N SER A 9 10.30 -29.13 -43.87
CA SER A 9 9.28 -30.07 -43.39
C SER A 9 9.27 -30.24 -41.88
N PHE A 10 9.16 -29.13 -41.13
CA PHE A 10 8.85 -29.18 -39.68
C PHE A 10 7.97 -28.00 -39.26
N ARG A 11 6.86 -27.78 -39.98
CA ARG A 11 5.92 -26.70 -39.65
C ARG A 11 4.44 -27.09 -39.59
N ASN A 12 4.10 -28.38 -39.61
CA ASN A 12 2.69 -28.81 -39.62
C ASN A 12 2.29 -29.88 -38.57
N ALA A 13 3.11 -30.11 -37.53
CA ALA A 13 2.77 -31.08 -36.47
C ALA A 13 2.32 -30.48 -35.14
N SER A 14 2.35 -29.13 -34.98
CA SER A 14 2.03 -28.48 -33.69
C SER A 14 0.66 -27.81 -33.63
N LYS A 15 -0.19 -27.93 -34.64
CA LYS A 15 -1.56 -27.35 -34.62
C LYS A 15 -2.69 -28.33 -34.37
N LEU A 16 -2.42 -29.63 -34.20
CA LEU A 16 -3.44 -30.65 -33.96
C LEU A 16 -3.48 -31.20 -32.53
N ALA A 17 -2.58 -30.78 -31.65
CA ALA A 17 -2.56 -31.26 -30.26
C ALA A 17 -3.27 -30.33 -29.27
N VAL A 18 -3.66 -29.11 -29.67
CA VAL A 18 -4.32 -28.11 -28.77
C VAL A 18 -5.85 -28.17 -28.84
N SER A 19 -6.43 -28.82 -29.86
CA SER A 19 -7.90 -28.90 -30.01
C SER A 19 -8.56 -30.14 -29.34
N ALA A 20 -7.79 -31.06 -28.80
CA ALA A 20 -8.34 -32.26 -28.16
C ALA A 20 -8.47 -32.18 -26.63
N MET A 21 -7.97 -31.13 -26.00
CA MET A 21 -8.02 -30.96 -24.54
C MET A 21 -9.09 -29.96 -24.04
N ALA A 22 -9.78 -29.28 -24.96
CA ALA A 22 -10.85 -28.34 -24.65
C ALA A 22 -12.27 -28.97 -24.66
N LEU A 23 -12.42 -30.26 -24.95
CA LEU A 23 -13.74 -30.91 -25.04
C LEU A 23 -14.02 -31.89 -23.89
N ALA A 24 -13.14 -32.04 -22.92
CA ALA A 24 -13.33 -32.94 -21.77
C ALA A 24 -13.78 -32.24 -20.45
N CYS A 25 -13.89 -30.90 -20.40
CA CYS A 25 -14.33 -30.16 -19.20
C CYS A 25 -15.76 -29.61 -19.28
N ALA A 26 -16.54 -29.94 -20.29
CA ALA A 26 -17.88 -29.36 -20.48
C ALA A 26 -19.06 -30.29 -20.12
N LEU A 27 -18.86 -31.44 -19.49
CA LEU A 27 -19.91 -32.42 -19.20
C LEU A 27 -19.99 -32.91 -17.75
N ALA A 28 -19.66 -32.01 -16.76
CA ALA A 28 -19.90 -32.31 -15.35
C ALA A 28 -20.41 -31.09 -14.59
N ALA A 29 -21.48 -30.46 -15.08
CA ALA A 29 -22.19 -29.41 -14.33
C ALA A 29 -23.69 -29.49 -14.63
N SER A 30 -24.36 -30.52 -14.06
CA SER A 30 -25.80 -30.47 -13.84
C SER A 30 -26.18 -31.41 -12.70
N GLY A 31 -26.64 -30.83 -11.60
CA GLY A 31 -27.37 -31.56 -10.55
C GLY A 31 -26.86 -31.34 -9.14
N HIS A 32 -27.46 -30.43 -8.45
CA HIS A 32 -28.15 -30.47 -7.16
C HIS A 32 -27.94 -29.15 -6.41
N ALA A 33 -29.03 -28.42 -6.32
CA ALA A 33 -29.26 -27.42 -5.30
C ALA A 33 -29.61 -28.12 -4.00
N LEU A 34 -29.14 -27.60 -2.87
CA LEU A 34 -29.87 -27.31 -1.63
C LEU A 34 -28.91 -27.06 -0.46
N ALA A 35 -29.16 -25.89 0.12
CA ALA A 35 -29.12 -25.57 1.57
C ALA A 35 -27.77 -25.36 2.28
N ASP A 36 -27.62 -24.11 2.65
CA ASP A 36 -27.34 -23.52 3.96
C ASP A 36 -25.94 -23.56 4.60
N GLU A 37 -25.59 -22.33 4.95
CA GLU A 37 -24.89 -21.80 6.11
C GLU A 37 -23.35 -21.76 6.12
N ASP A 38 -22.90 -20.51 6.10
CA ASP A 38 -21.83 -19.88 6.87
C ASP A 38 -20.46 -20.57 6.93
N ASP A 39 -19.50 -19.98 6.20
CA ASP A 39 -18.20 -19.73 6.81
C ASP A 39 -17.47 -18.58 6.11
N GLU A 40 -17.19 -17.55 6.91
CA GLU A 40 -16.50 -16.31 6.52
C GLU A 40 -15.04 -16.60 6.15
N SER A 41 -14.65 -16.18 4.95
CA SER A 41 -13.25 -16.13 4.56
C SER A 41 -12.62 -14.83 5.07
N ASP A 42 -11.76 -14.94 6.09
CA ASP A 42 -10.87 -13.90 6.59
C ASP A 42 -9.89 -13.42 5.51
N ALA A 43 -10.25 -12.36 4.83
CA ALA A 43 -9.32 -11.53 4.08
C ALA A 43 -9.38 -10.11 4.64
N ALA A 44 -8.31 -9.73 5.36
CA ALA A 44 -8.03 -8.39 5.86
C ALA A 44 -9.10 -7.78 6.80
N SER A 45 -9.15 -8.25 8.05
CA SER A 45 -9.92 -7.61 9.10
C SER A 45 -9.25 -6.31 9.58
N ALA A 46 -9.79 -5.17 9.15
CA ALA A 46 -9.66 -3.93 9.89
C ALA A 46 -10.67 -3.99 11.06
N SER A 47 -10.19 -3.90 12.28
CA SER A 47 -10.95 -3.93 13.52
C SER A 47 -11.97 -2.78 13.56
N ALA A 48 -13.26 -3.12 13.56
CA ALA A 48 -14.33 -2.19 13.92
C ALA A 48 -14.60 -2.31 15.43
N ALA A 49 -14.33 -1.25 16.17
CA ALA A 49 -14.72 -1.13 17.57
C ALA A 49 -16.21 -0.82 17.64
N THR A 50 -17.01 -1.77 18.12
CA THR A 50 -18.42 -1.57 18.47
C THR A 50 -18.51 -1.02 19.89
N ALA A 51 -19.06 0.18 20.01
CA ALA A 51 -19.47 0.74 21.30
C ALA A 51 -20.81 0.11 21.73
N THR A 52 -20.80 -0.68 22.81
CA THR A 52 -21.99 -1.19 23.47
C THR A 52 -22.54 -0.15 24.44
N ALA A 53 -23.74 0.33 24.18
CA ALA A 53 -24.52 1.10 25.16
C ALA A 53 -25.29 0.14 26.08
N SER A 54 -25.09 0.35 27.36
CA SER A 54 -25.77 -0.33 28.49
C SER A 54 -27.25 0.00 28.54
N SER A 55 -28.13 -1.01 28.58
CA SER A 55 -29.55 -0.86 28.86
C SER A 55 -29.84 -1.20 30.30
N ALA A 56 -30.43 -0.28 31.05
CA ALA A 56 -31.04 -0.52 32.36
C ALA A 56 -32.55 -0.78 32.20
N SER A 57 -33.00 -1.82 32.84
CA SER A 57 -34.38 -2.32 32.93
C SER A 57 -35.23 -1.50 33.89
N ALA A 58 -36.52 -1.23 33.58
CA ALA A 58 -37.63 -1.30 34.52
C ALA A 58 -39.02 -1.21 33.87
N ALA A 59 -39.80 -2.26 34.10
CA ALA A 59 -41.24 -2.33 34.45
C ALA A 59 -42.34 -1.71 33.55
N THR A 60 -43.23 -2.59 33.07
CA THR A 60 -44.63 -2.37 32.61
C THR A 60 -45.60 -1.95 33.73
N PRO A 61 -46.83 -1.35 33.48
CA PRO A 61 -47.96 -2.11 32.98
C PRO A 61 -48.98 -1.41 32.02
N SER A 62 -49.58 -2.24 31.21
CA SER A 62 -50.97 -2.40 30.66
C SER A 62 -51.95 -1.25 30.42
N HIS A 63 -52.68 -1.45 29.31
CA HIS A 63 -54.09 -1.15 28.90
C HIS A 63 -54.36 -0.05 27.90
N GLY A 64 -55.09 -0.44 26.84
CA GLY A 64 -56.09 0.39 26.21
C GLY A 64 -56.00 0.58 24.67
N ASN A 65 -56.61 -0.33 23.90
CA ASN A 65 -57.08 -0.04 22.53
C ASN A 65 -58.36 0.78 22.59
N PRO A 66 -58.66 1.70 21.67
CA PRO A 66 -59.52 1.31 20.55
C PRO A 66 -59.25 2.00 19.20
N HIS A 67 -59.68 1.33 18.14
CA HIS A 67 -59.88 1.67 16.75
C HIS A 67 -60.12 3.13 16.36
N ALA A 68 -59.38 3.58 15.30
CA ALA A 68 -59.95 4.50 14.31
C ALA A 68 -59.31 4.23 12.93
N SER A 69 -60.16 3.76 12.05
CA SER A 69 -59.99 3.63 10.61
C SER A 69 -59.85 5.02 9.97
N LEU A 70 -58.77 5.26 9.18
CA LEU A 70 -58.73 6.36 8.24
C LEU A 70 -58.17 5.90 6.89
N THR A 71 -58.98 6.08 5.92
CA THR A 71 -58.92 5.89 4.48
C THR A 71 -57.59 6.24 3.84
N ALA A 72 -57.02 5.26 3.10
CA ALA A 72 -55.91 5.45 2.15
C ALA A 72 -56.35 6.42 1.01
N ARG A 73 -55.68 7.56 0.93
CA ARG A 73 -55.63 8.36 -0.30
C ARG A 73 -54.39 7.93 -1.07
N ASN A 74 -54.63 7.43 -2.29
CA ASN A 74 -53.59 7.20 -3.29
C ASN A 74 -52.88 8.53 -3.58
N ALA A 75 -51.64 8.69 -3.08
CA ALA A 75 -50.69 9.65 -3.57
C ALA A 75 -49.83 8.96 -4.61
N HIS A 76 -49.89 9.42 -5.85
CA HIS A 76 -48.93 9.07 -6.89
C HIS A 76 -47.50 9.41 -6.38
N PRO A 77 -46.50 8.58 -6.65
CA PRO A 77 -45.12 8.98 -6.37
C PRO A 77 -44.78 10.17 -7.28
N PRO A 78 -44.08 11.19 -6.77
CA PRO A 78 -43.60 12.26 -7.62
C PRO A 78 -42.58 11.68 -8.59
N THR A 79 -42.91 11.81 -9.89
CA THR A 79 -42.00 11.60 -11.01
C THR A 79 -40.86 12.61 -10.92
N ASP A 80 -39.62 12.12 -11.06
CA ASP A 80 -38.43 12.87 -11.43
C ASP A 80 -38.01 14.07 -10.54
N ALA A 81 -37.54 13.79 -9.34
CA ALA A 81 -36.46 14.59 -8.79
C ALA A 81 -35.18 14.13 -9.51
N ALA A 82 -34.71 14.84 -10.52
CA ALA A 82 -33.37 14.75 -11.03
C ALA A 82 -32.44 14.79 -9.79
N SER A 83 -31.64 13.76 -9.56
CA SER A 83 -30.71 13.71 -8.43
C SER A 83 -29.80 14.92 -8.56
N ALA A 84 -29.92 15.90 -7.68
CA ALA A 84 -29.02 17.02 -7.63
C ALA A 84 -27.62 16.45 -7.43
N GLY A 85 -26.70 16.70 -8.38
CA GLY A 85 -25.32 16.21 -8.31
C GLY A 85 -24.64 16.74 -7.06
N LEU A 86 -23.53 16.07 -6.65
CA LEU A 86 -22.71 16.50 -5.53
C LEU A 86 -22.12 17.90 -5.80
N PRO A 87 -21.93 18.76 -4.76
CA PRO A 87 -21.32 20.08 -4.94
C PRO A 87 -19.97 20.00 -5.67
N ILE A 88 -19.78 20.89 -6.64
CA ILE A 88 -18.54 21.00 -7.40
C ILE A 88 -17.75 22.18 -6.83
N PRO A 89 -16.57 21.95 -6.20
CA PRO A 89 -15.73 23.06 -5.75
C PRO A 89 -15.07 23.76 -6.93
N SER A 90 -14.73 25.02 -6.77
CA SER A 90 -13.81 25.68 -7.70
C SER A 90 -12.42 25.08 -7.61
N GLU A 91 -11.67 25.09 -8.71
CA GLU A 91 -10.22 24.85 -8.64
C GLU A 91 -9.58 26.07 -7.99
N THR A 92 -8.99 25.84 -6.82
CA THR A 92 -8.32 26.87 -6.04
C THR A 92 -6.96 26.38 -5.58
N SER A 93 -6.02 27.30 -5.45
CA SER A 93 -4.74 27.01 -4.82
C SER A 93 -4.27 28.22 -4.03
N THR A 94 -3.56 27.97 -2.94
CA THR A 94 -2.76 28.96 -2.23
C THR A 94 -1.29 28.71 -2.51
N VAL A 95 -0.53 29.80 -2.65
CA VAL A 95 0.92 29.74 -2.87
C VAL A 95 1.62 30.57 -1.82
N THR A 96 2.55 29.95 -1.10
CA THR A 96 3.36 30.60 -0.09
C THR A 96 4.85 30.42 -0.38
N GLU A 97 5.69 31.36 0.03
CA GLU A 97 7.13 31.31 -0.19
C GLU A 97 7.88 31.00 1.10
N HIS A 98 8.83 30.09 1.01
CA HIS A 98 9.56 29.55 2.14
C HIS A 98 11.04 29.40 1.86
N THR A 99 11.79 29.13 2.91
CA THR A 99 13.22 28.83 2.84
C THR A 99 13.52 27.62 3.70
N LEU A 100 14.32 26.69 3.16
CA LEU A 100 14.83 25.52 3.87
C LEU A 100 16.36 25.56 3.87
N ARG A 101 17.00 25.03 4.90
CA ARG A 101 18.44 24.78 4.91
C ARG A 101 18.71 23.29 4.75
N LEU A 102 19.40 22.95 3.65
CA LEU A 102 19.84 21.58 3.35
C LEU A 102 21.36 21.60 3.16
N ASP A 103 22.08 20.75 3.88
CA ASP A 103 23.55 20.61 3.78
C ASP A 103 24.28 21.97 3.86
N GLY A 104 23.82 22.84 4.77
CA GLY A 104 24.37 24.19 4.95
C GLY A 104 23.98 25.22 3.87
N ARG A 105 23.29 24.81 2.80
CA ARG A 105 22.80 25.68 1.72
C ARG A 105 21.39 26.17 2.00
N ARG A 106 21.10 27.41 1.60
CA ARG A 106 19.75 27.97 1.64
C ARG A 106 19.03 27.66 0.33
N LEU A 107 17.89 26.97 0.44
CA LEU A 107 17.00 26.65 -0.68
C LEU A 107 15.70 27.45 -0.51
N ASN A 108 15.39 28.30 -1.49
CA ASN A 108 14.08 28.98 -1.54
C ASN A 108 13.10 28.09 -2.30
N TYR A 109 11.87 27.97 -1.80
CA TYR A 109 10.84 27.17 -2.44
C TYR A 109 9.45 27.79 -2.29
N ARG A 110 8.56 27.41 -3.17
CA ARG A 110 7.13 27.70 -3.09
C ARG A 110 6.42 26.45 -2.60
N ALA A 111 5.48 26.64 -1.69
CA ALA A 111 4.52 25.62 -1.29
C ALA A 111 3.16 25.99 -1.86
N THR A 112 2.55 25.05 -2.59
CA THR A 112 1.23 25.20 -3.20
C THR A 112 0.32 24.14 -2.64
N ALA A 113 -0.78 24.53 -1.98
CA ALA A 113 -1.86 23.63 -1.62
C ALA A 113 -3.09 23.96 -2.47
N GLY A 114 -3.70 22.95 -3.09
CA GLY A 114 -4.82 23.19 -4.01
C GLY A 114 -5.51 21.91 -4.46
N ASN A 115 -6.47 22.08 -5.35
CA ASN A 115 -7.20 20.98 -5.96
C ASN A 115 -7.27 21.11 -7.48
N LEU A 116 -7.30 19.96 -8.17
CA LEU A 116 -7.59 19.85 -9.59
C LEU A 116 -8.87 19.03 -9.79
N LEU A 117 -9.74 19.48 -10.68
CA LEU A 117 -10.96 18.76 -11.05
C LEU A 117 -10.64 17.72 -12.14
N LEU A 118 -11.06 16.49 -11.92
CA LEU A 118 -11.12 15.49 -12.98
C LEU A 118 -12.47 15.58 -13.66
N ARG A 119 -12.46 15.57 -15.00
CA ARG A 119 -13.65 15.71 -15.83
C ARG A 119 -13.86 14.46 -16.66
N ASP A 120 -15.10 14.08 -16.85
CA ASP A 120 -15.49 12.98 -17.73
C ASP A 120 -15.27 13.36 -19.23
N ASP A 121 -15.60 12.42 -20.14
CA ASP A 121 -15.46 12.62 -21.59
C ASP A 121 -16.37 13.74 -22.16
N LYS A 122 -17.36 14.19 -21.39
CA LYS A 122 -18.24 15.31 -21.74
C LYS A 122 -17.73 16.65 -21.20
N GLY A 123 -16.62 16.63 -20.45
CA GLY A 123 -16.05 17.79 -19.80
C GLY A 123 -16.69 18.13 -18.44
N GLU A 124 -17.60 17.28 -17.92
CA GLU A 124 -18.27 17.51 -16.64
C GLU A 124 -17.39 17.05 -15.47
N PRO A 125 -17.27 17.84 -14.39
CA PRO A 125 -16.49 17.44 -13.21
C PRO A 125 -17.10 16.22 -12.51
N GLU A 126 -16.26 15.21 -12.23
CA GLU A 126 -16.65 13.99 -11.52
C GLU A 126 -15.85 13.73 -10.25
N ALA A 127 -14.66 14.33 -10.11
CA ALA A 127 -13.86 14.29 -8.89
C ALA A 127 -13.03 15.55 -8.72
N SER A 128 -12.66 15.85 -7.47
CA SER A 128 -11.70 16.89 -7.09
C SER A 128 -10.57 16.22 -6.34
N MET A 129 -9.34 16.33 -6.85
CA MET A 129 -8.15 15.77 -6.20
C MET A 129 -7.31 16.88 -5.56
N PHE A 130 -7.08 16.74 -4.27
CA PHE A 130 -6.25 17.65 -3.48
C PHE A 130 -4.77 17.25 -3.59
N TYR A 131 -3.90 18.25 -3.59
CA TYR A 131 -2.46 18.07 -3.59
C TYR A 131 -1.74 19.17 -2.81
N VAL A 132 -0.53 18.84 -2.35
CA VAL A 132 0.46 19.81 -1.84
C VAL A 132 1.72 19.66 -2.68
N ALA A 133 2.16 20.77 -3.29
CA ALA A 133 3.37 20.78 -4.10
C ALA A 133 4.42 21.73 -3.52
N TYR A 134 5.68 21.27 -3.51
CA TYR A 134 6.84 22.08 -3.14
C TYR A 134 7.75 22.20 -4.36
N THR A 135 7.97 23.42 -4.82
CA THR A 135 8.73 23.69 -6.05
C THR A 135 9.84 24.70 -5.78
N SER A 136 11.00 24.50 -6.39
CA SER A 136 12.13 25.43 -6.32
C SER A 136 12.44 26.00 -7.69
N PRO A 137 13.03 27.21 -7.76
CA PRO A 137 13.52 27.74 -9.05
C PRO A 137 14.50 26.77 -9.70
N PRO A 138 14.48 26.65 -11.05
CA PRO A 138 15.44 25.81 -11.76
C PRO A 138 16.87 26.33 -11.57
N GLU A 139 17.82 25.44 -11.31
CA GLU A 139 19.23 25.76 -11.30
C GLU A 139 19.78 25.72 -12.72
N HIS A 140 20.55 26.73 -13.12
CA HIS A 140 21.22 26.82 -14.44
C HIS A 140 20.29 26.63 -15.65
N GLY A 141 18.99 26.93 -15.52
CA GLY A 141 18.04 26.89 -16.64
C GLY A 141 17.60 25.47 -17.08
N ALA A 142 18.09 24.40 -16.47
CA ALA A 142 17.63 23.04 -16.75
C ALA A 142 16.29 22.77 -16.06
N PRO A 143 15.34 22.05 -16.73
CA PRO A 143 14.10 21.65 -16.09
C PRO A 143 14.38 20.76 -14.86
N ARG A 144 13.86 21.16 -13.70
CA ARG A 144 13.95 20.35 -12.48
C ARG A 144 13.12 19.10 -12.62
N PRO A 145 13.52 17.97 -12.01
CA PRO A 145 12.66 16.82 -11.88
C PRO A 145 11.36 17.16 -11.14
N VAL A 146 10.29 16.43 -11.42
CA VAL A 146 9.04 16.43 -10.67
C VAL A 146 8.73 15.03 -10.17
N THR A 147 8.45 14.91 -8.89
CA THR A 147 8.12 13.66 -8.22
C THR A 147 6.68 13.70 -7.71
N PHE A 148 5.89 12.72 -8.10
CA PHE A 148 4.55 12.51 -7.57
C PHE A 148 4.61 11.47 -6.45
N LEU A 149 4.14 11.86 -5.25
CA LEU A 149 4.21 11.05 -4.04
C LEU A 149 2.80 10.73 -3.53
N PHE A 150 2.58 9.50 -3.12
CA PHE A 150 1.28 9.08 -2.60
C PHE A 150 1.39 7.87 -1.67
N ASN A 151 0.65 7.94 -0.55
CA ASN A 151 0.42 6.79 0.31
C ASN A 151 -0.57 5.81 -0.33
N GLY A 152 -0.78 4.68 0.31
CA GLY A 152 -1.61 3.59 -0.17
C GLY A 152 -2.99 3.49 0.50
N GLY A 153 -3.13 2.55 1.37
CA GLY A 153 -4.38 2.10 1.97
C GLY A 153 -4.83 0.80 1.31
N PRO A 154 -5.76 0.78 0.33
CA PRO A 154 -6.42 1.93 -0.32
C PRO A 154 -7.30 2.75 0.64
N GLY A 155 -7.50 4.03 0.28
CA GLY A 155 -8.29 4.96 1.10
C GLY A 155 -7.50 5.74 2.15
N ALA A 156 -6.16 5.74 2.09
CA ALA A 156 -5.31 6.60 2.92
C ALA A 156 -4.91 7.88 2.17
N ALA A 157 -4.87 8.99 2.91
CA ALA A 157 -4.32 10.26 2.45
C ALA A 157 -2.79 10.23 2.48
N SER A 158 -2.15 11.12 1.70
CA SER A 158 -0.68 11.15 1.58
C SER A 158 0.02 11.92 2.72
N VAL A 159 -0.68 12.14 3.82
CA VAL A 159 -0.18 12.90 4.99
C VAL A 159 1.05 12.26 5.64
N PHE A 160 1.15 10.93 5.64
CA PHE A 160 2.29 10.25 6.25
C PHE A 160 3.58 10.52 5.47
N LEU A 161 3.56 10.37 4.16
CA LEU A 161 4.68 10.75 3.30
C LEU A 161 4.96 12.26 3.36
N LEU A 162 3.91 13.09 3.33
CA LEU A 162 4.04 14.54 3.31
C LEU A 162 4.70 15.08 4.58
N MET A 163 4.22 14.62 5.75
CA MET A 163 4.64 15.14 7.05
C MET A 163 5.74 14.32 7.72
N GLY A 164 6.11 13.18 7.19
CA GLY A 164 7.09 12.28 7.81
C GLY A 164 8.33 12.02 6.97
N SER A 165 8.21 12.06 5.63
CA SER A 165 9.28 11.54 4.77
C SER A 165 10.19 12.66 4.21
N VAL A 166 10.11 12.92 2.94
CA VAL A 166 11.06 13.76 2.19
C VAL A 166 10.55 15.17 1.88
N GLY A 167 9.39 15.55 2.43
CA GLY A 167 8.89 16.92 2.37
C GLY A 167 9.79 17.92 3.10
N PRO A 168 9.61 19.25 2.90
CA PRO A 168 10.46 20.27 3.54
C PRO A 168 10.19 20.46 5.04
N LYS A 169 9.07 19.97 5.54
CA LYS A 169 8.69 19.94 6.96
C LYS A 169 8.39 18.51 7.37
N ARG A 170 8.66 18.18 8.62
CA ARG A 170 8.29 16.89 9.20
C ARG A 170 7.84 17.02 10.65
N VAL A 171 6.95 16.12 11.05
CA VAL A 171 6.56 15.93 12.44
C VAL A 171 7.51 14.97 13.14
N HIS A 172 7.89 15.29 14.38
CA HIS A 172 8.66 14.38 15.22
C HIS A 172 7.74 13.45 16.01
N THR A 173 8.06 12.17 15.98
CA THR A 173 7.38 11.11 16.75
C THR A 173 8.38 10.38 17.63
N SER A 174 7.90 9.60 18.59
CA SER A 174 8.74 8.83 19.53
C SER A 174 8.96 7.38 19.08
N SER A 175 9.11 7.15 17.76
CA SER A 175 9.32 5.80 17.22
C SER A 175 10.54 5.10 17.86
N PRO A 176 10.45 3.83 18.27
CA PRO A 176 9.28 2.92 18.16
C PRO A 176 8.41 2.86 19.43
N THR A 177 8.22 3.96 20.12
CA THR A 177 7.36 4.04 21.33
C THR A 177 6.16 4.97 21.11
N ALA A 178 5.23 4.99 22.06
CA ALA A 178 4.08 5.87 22.00
C ALA A 178 4.49 7.34 21.99
N THR A 179 4.10 8.08 20.96
CA THR A 179 4.28 9.53 20.89
C THR A 179 3.39 10.20 21.94
N PRO A 180 3.94 11.04 22.83
CA PRO A 180 3.12 11.78 23.81
C PRO A 180 2.03 12.60 23.12
N PRO A 181 0.90 12.89 23.82
CA PRO A 181 -0.10 13.82 23.32
C PRO A 181 0.47 15.22 23.04
N ALA A 182 -0.27 16.01 22.25
CA ALA A 182 0.12 17.39 21.92
C ALA A 182 0.63 18.21 23.15
N PRO A 183 1.57 19.15 22.93
CA PRO A 183 1.94 19.76 21.64
C PRO A 183 2.93 18.92 20.83
N TYR A 184 2.65 18.74 19.54
CA TYR A 184 3.57 18.06 18.61
C TYR A 184 4.55 19.06 17.98
N VAL A 185 5.73 18.58 17.62
CA VAL A 185 6.79 19.41 17.03
C VAL A 185 6.80 19.20 15.52
N LEU A 186 6.47 20.28 14.78
CA LEU A 186 6.67 20.38 13.36
C LEU A 186 7.92 21.21 13.09
N ALA A 187 8.91 20.65 12.39
CA ALA A 187 10.19 21.29 12.13
C ALA A 187 10.61 21.21 10.67
N ASP A 188 11.64 21.98 10.29
CA ASP A 188 12.32 21.83 9.01
C ASP A 188 12.92 20.45 8.91
N ASN A 189 12.81 19.83 7.73
CA ASN A 189 13.31 18.50 7.47
C ASN A 189 14.70 18.56 6.82
N PRO A 190 15.78 18.15 7.52
CA PRO A 190 17.12 18.13 6.94
C PRO A 190 17.30 17.06 5.87
N ASP A 191 16.39 16.06 5.85
CA ASP A 191 16.40 14.96 4.89
C ASP A 191 15.39 15.17 3.75
N SER A 192 14.98 16.42 3.50
CA SER A 192 14.11 16.73 2.37
C SER A 192 14.76 16.41 1.02
N LEU A 193 13.97 15.88 0.08
CA LEU A 193 14.39 15.59 -1.29
C LEU A 193 14.24 16.82 -2.22
N LEU A 194 13.89 17.97 -1.66
CA LEU A 194 13.66 19.20 -2.43
C LEU A 194 14.94 19.74 -3.12
N ASP A 195 16.11 19.29 -2.69
CA ASP A 195 17.38 19.54 -3.39
C ASP A 195 17.50 18.78 -4.73
N LYS A 196 16.79 17.68 -4.90
CA LYS A 196 16.85 16.83 -6.11
C LYS A 196 15.65 17.02 -7.03
N SER A 197 14.47 17.27 -6.50
CA SER A 197 13.20 17.27 -7.24
C SER A 197 12.18 18.23 -6.65
N ASP A 198 11.28 18.74 -7.47
CA ASP A 198 10.03 19.28 -6.98
C ASP A 198 9.14 18.12 -6.54
N LEU A 199 8.36 18.32 -5.47
CA LEU A 199 7.59 17.26 -4.79
C LEU A 199 6.10 17.57 -4.87
N VAL A 200 5.29 16.63 -5.31
CA VAL A 200 3.83 16.75 -5.44
C VAL A 200 3.18 15.60 -4.69
N PHE A 201 2.66 15.87 -3.51
CA PHE A 201 1.93 14.91 -2.68
C PHE A 201 0.45 14.95 -3.05
N ILE A 202 -0.13 13.80 -3.36
CA ILE A 202 -1.49 13.69 -3.92
C ILE A 202 -2.35 12.81 -3.03
N ASP A 203 -3.51 13.31 -2.61
CA ASP A 203 -4.51 12.50 -1.92
C ASP A 203 -5.37 11.72 -2.93
N ALA A 204 -5.58 10.43 -2.68
CA ALA A 204 -6.47 9.59 -3.46
C ALA A 204 -7.95 9.99 -3.28
N ILE A 205 -8.79 9.76 -4.29
CA ILE A 205 -10.21 10.13 -4.23
C ILE A 205 -10.93 9.36 -3.11
N GLY A 206 -11.50 10.11 -2.18
CA GLY A 206 -12.15 9.60 -0.98
C GLY A 206 -11.28 9.71 0.27
N ALA A 207 -10.00 10.07 0.15
CA ALA A 207 -9.09 10.32 1.27
C ALA A 207 -8.64 11.79 1.30
N GLY A 208 -8.16 12.26 2.44
CA GLY A 208 -7.75 13.64 2.64
C GLY A 208 -8.87 14.62 2.32
N PHE A 209 -8.59 15.61 1.47
CA PHE A 209 -9.59 16.51 0.90
C PHE A 209 -10.04 16.12 -0.51
N SER A 210 -9.52 15.01 -1.06
CA SER A 210 -9.96 14.51 -2.37
C SER A 210 -11.33 13.84 -2.28
N LYS A 211 -12.22 14.21 -3.18
CA LYS A 211 -13.64 13.81 -3.12
C LYS A 211 -14.28 13.63 -4.50
N VAL A 212 -15.30 12.82 -4.53
CA VAL A 212 -16.22 12.71 -5.67
C VAL A 212 -17.09 13.98 -5.73
N VAL A 213 -17.33 14.51 -6.92
CA VAL A 213 -18.14 15.73 -7.14
C VAL A 213 -19.06 15.57 -8.34
N GLY A 214 -20.00 16.49 -8.52
CA GLY A 214 -20.90 16.49 -9.65
C GLY A 214 -21.70 15.19 -9.76
N HIS A 215 -21.63 14.54 -10.90
CA HIS A 215 -22.27 13.25 -11.17
C HIS A 215 -21.35 12.04 -10.95
N GLY A 216 -20.15 12.26 -10.42
CA GLY A 216 -19.22 11.19 -10.09
C GLY A 216 -19.77 10.24 -9.02
N SER A 217 -19.19 9.06 -8.94
CA SER A 217 -19.57 8.07 -7.93
C SER A 217 -18.32 7.39 -7.34
N GLY A 218 -18.39 6.97 -6.08
CA GLY A 218 -17.33 6.19 -5.45
C GLY A 218 -17.02 4.92 -6.24
N LYS A 219 -18.04 4.24 -6.76
CA LYS A 219 -17.87 3.03 -7.57
C LYS A 219 -16.94 3.23 -8.78
N ARG A 220 -16.87 4.43 -9.34
CA ARG A 220 -15.97 4.76 -10.46
C ARG A 220 -14.52 4.78 -10.04
N PHE A 221 -14.22 5.22 -8.81
CA PHE A 221 -12.87 5.52 -8.35
C PHE A 221 -12.33 4.55 -7.31
N TRP A 222 -13.22 3.88 -6.53
CA TRP A 222 -12.81 2.99 -5.45
C TRP A 222 -12.57 1.57 -5.96
N SER A 223 -11.65 1.49 -6.90
CA SER A 223 -11.18 0.26 -7.50
C SER A 223 -9.74 0.43 -7.97
N VAL A 224 -9.05 -0.67 -8.21
CA VAL A 224 -7.67 -0.65 -8.72
C VAL A 224 -7.58 0.17 -10.02
N ASP A 225 -8.41 -0.14 -11.00
CA ASP A 225 -8.36 0.52 -12.32
C ASP A 225 -8.93 1.95 -12.29
N GLY A 226 -9.93 2.21 -11.44
CA GLY A 226 -10.49 3.55 -11.27
C GLY A 226 -9.55 4.53 -10.57
N ASP A 227 -8.80 4.05 -9.58
CA ASP A 227 -7.74 4.78 -8.90
C ASP A 227 -6.56 5.06 -9.85
N LEU A 228 -6.15 4.06 -10.63
CA LEU A 228 -5.12 4.20 -11.65
C LEU A 228 -5.50 5.26 -12.71
N ASP A 229 -6.76 5.24 -13.19
CA ASP A 229 -7.29 6.26 -14.11
C ASP A 229 -7.27 7.67 -13.50
N ALA A 230 -7.72 7.79 -12.25
CA ALA A 230 -7.74 9.07 -11.54
C ALA A 230 -6.33 9.69 -11.41
N PHE A 231 -5.35 8.89 -10.97
CA PHE A 231 -3.96 9.37 -10.84
C PHE A 231 -3.32 9.68 -12.20
N THR A 232 -3.60 8.89 -13.24
CA THR A 232 -3.14 9.18 -14.60
C THR A 232 -3.63 10.54 -15.07
N ARG A 233 -4.94 10.79 -14.97
CA ARG A 233 -5.56 12.06 -15.37
C ARG A 233 -5.12 13.25 -14.53
N PHE A 234 -4.90 13.03 -13.22
CA PHE A 234 -4.34 14.05 -12.36
C PHE A 234 -2.92 14.45 -12.82
N ILE A 235 -2.03 13.48 -13.07
CA ILE A 235 -0.66 13.72 -13.50
C ILE A 235 -0.64 14.45 -14.84
N ASP A 236 -1.39 14.00 -15.84
CA ASP A 236 -1.51 14.68 -17.15
C ASP A 236 -1.93 16.14 -16.99
N ARG A 237 -2.96 16.37 -16.17
CA ARG A 237 -3.47 17.71 -15.90
C ARG A 237 -2.45 18.56 -15.15
N TYR A 238 -1.78 18.00 -14.11
CA TYR A 238 -0.75 18.72 -13.36
C TYR A 238 0.42 19.14 -14.25
N LEU A 239 0.88 18.24 -15.12
CA LEU A 239 1.95 18.54 -16.09
C LEU A 239 1.57 19.65 -17.05
N SER A 240 0.29 19.69 -17.48
CA SER A 240 -0.24 20.70 -18.40
C SER A 240 -0.38 22.07 -17.74
N VAL A 241 -1.00 22.14 -16.57
CA VAL A 241 -1.28 23.44 -15.89
C VAL A 241 -0.03 24.08 -15.27
N ASN A 242 1.04 23.29 -15.07
CA ASN A 242 2.30 23.76 -14.50
C ASN A 242 3.49 23.75 -15.49
N ASP A 243 3.26 23.54 -16.78
CA ASP A 243 4.29 23.50 -17.84
C ASP A 243 5.42 22.50 -17.55
N ARG A 244 5.08 21.27 -17.05
CA ARG A 244 6.07 20.29 -16.61
C ARG A 244 6.25 19.10 -17.57
N TRP A 245 5.73 19.17 -18.79
CA TRP A 245 5.83 18.08 -19.77
C TRP A 245 7.27 17.67 -20.09
N ASN A 246 8.21 18.59 -20.15
CA ASN A 246 9.61 18.32 -20.43
C ASN A 246 10.48 18.13 -19.16
N SER A 247 9.89 18.08 -17.97
CA SER A 247 10.62 17.74 -16.73
C SER A 247 10.91 16.25 -16.66
N PRO A 248 12.05 15.80 -16.11
CA PRO A 248 12.22 14.43 -15.66
C PRO A 248 11.16 14.07 -14.62
N LYS A 249 10.61 12.86 -14.69
CA LYS A 249 9.45 12.47 -13.88
C LYS A 249 9.73 11.23 -13.04
N PHE A 250 9.31 11.30 -11.77
CA PHE A 250 9.48 10.23 -10.81
C PHE A 250 8.16 9.95 -10.07
N LEU A 251 7.98 8.70 -9.64
CA LEU A 251 6.91 8.30 -8.75
C LEU A 251 7.50 7.76 -7.44
N ILE A 252 6.89 8.12 -6.31
CA ILE A 252 7.16 7.49 -5.01
C ILE A 252 5.82 7.02 -4.45
N GLY A 253 5.65 5.71 -4.37
CA GLY A 253 4.49 5.10 -3.72
C GLY A 253 4.89 4.40 -2.43
N GLU A 254 4.00 4.40 -1.44
CA GLU A 254 4.15 3.64 -0.19
C GLU A 254 2.98 2.69 -0.01
N SER A 255 3.27 1.44 0.45
CA SER A 255 2.22 0.46 0.71
C SER A 255 1.43 0.12 -0.57
N TYR A 256 0.09 0.15 -0.57
CA TYR A 256 -0.73 0.06 -1.78
C TYR A 256 -0.34 1.12 -2.83
N GLY A 257 0.23 2.25 -2.42
CA GLY A 257 0.81 3.23 -3.35
C GLY A 257 1.92 2.66 -4.24
N THR A 258 2.59 1.58 -3.85
CA THR A 258 3.57 0.88 -4.69
C THR A 258 2.89 0.06 -5.80
N THR A 259 1.74 -0.57 -5.50
CA THR A 259 0.86 -1.18 -6.50
C THR A 259 0.46 -0.13 -7.54
N ARG A 260 -0.02 1.03 -7.07
CA ARG A 260 -0.37 2.19 -7.94
C ARG A 260 0.83 2.67 -8.76
N ALA A 261 2.01 2.87 -8.13
CA ALA A 261 3.21 3.35 -8.82
C ALA A 261 3.69 2.38 -9.92
N ALA A 262 3.68 1.07 -9.63
CA ALA A 262 4.04 0.02 -10.58
C ALA A 262 3.12 0.01 -11.82
N MET A 263 1.80 0.12 -11.60
CA MET A 263 0.82 0.17 -12.68
C MET A 263 0.86 1.50 -13.43
N LEU A 264 1.07 2.64 -12.74
CA LEU A 264 1.25 3.94 -13.38
C LEU A 264 2.51 3.96 -14.26
N ALA A 265 3.56 3.21 -13.90
CA ALA A 265 4.76 3.10 -14.74
C ALA A 265 4.46 2.50 -16.11
N TYR A 266 3.50 1.58 -16.19
CA TYR A 266 2.99 1.05 -17.46
C TYR A 266 1.95 1.99 -18.11
N ARG A 267 1.04 2.58 -17.32
CA ARG A 267 -0.09 3.36 -17.83
C ARG A 267 0.29 4.72 -18.40
N LEU A 268 1.18 5.45 -17.73
CA LEU A 268 1.56 6.82 -18.09
C LEU A 268 2.22 6.93 -19.49
N PRO A 269 3.10 6.01 -19.93
CA PRO A 269 3.62 6.04 -21.31
C PRO A 269 2.54 5.98 -22.39
N GLN A 270 1.40 5.34 -22.13
CA GLN A 270 0.27 5.30 -23.06
C GLN A 270 -0.43 6.67 -23.20
N HIS A 271 -0.17 7.57 -22.23
CA HIS A 271 -0.56 8.98 -22.24
C HIS A 271 0.61 9.90 -22.62
N ASN A 272 1.68 9.36 -23.24
CA ASN A 272 2.90 10.07 -23.63
C ASN A 272 3.71 10.68 -22.46
N VAL A 273 3.54 10.13 -21.26
CA VAL A 273 4.29 10.53 -20.05
C VAL A 273 5.33 9.48 -19.72
N SER A 274 6.58 9.71 -20.14
CA SER A 274 7.71 8.83 -19.81
C SER A 274 8.27 9.13 -18.42
N LEU A 275 8.59 8.08 -17.64
CA LEU A 275 9.19 8.19 -16.33
C LEU A 275 10.71 7.95 -16.38
N ASN A 276 11.44 8.64 -15.51
CA ASN A 276 12.85 8.41 -15.25
C ASN A 276 13.07 7.39 -14.13
N GLY A 277 12.18 7.39 -13.12
CA GLY A 277 12.31 6.47 -12.00
C GLY A 277 11.02 6.23 -11.21
N VAL A 278 10.96 5.07 -10.56
CA VAL A 278 9.91 4.65 -9.65
C VAL A 278 10.53 4.19 -8.34
N VAL A 279 10.04 4.73 -7.23
CA VAL A 279 10.42 4.33 -5.88
C VAL A 279 9.25 3.61 -5.21
N LEU A 280 9.52 2.44 -4.70
CA LEU A 280 8.57 1.56 -4.04
C LEU A 280 8.95 1.47 -2.56
N LEU A 281 8.23 2.20 -1.69
CA LEU A 281 8.45 2.16 -0.25
C LEU A 281 7.53 1.12 0.38
N SER A 282 8.10 0.11 1.05
CA SER A 282 7.33 -0.92 1.75
C SER A 282 6.28 -1.56 0.84
N SER A 283 6.77 -2.32 -0.14
CA SER A 283 6.01 -2.69 -1.35
C SER A 283 4.98 -3.78 -1.14
N VAL A 284 3.86 -3.66 -1.84
CA VAL A 284 2.93 -4.75 -2.15
C VAL A 284 2.70 -4.79 -3.67
N LEU A 285 3.28 -5.79 -4.34
CA LEU A 285 3.19 -5.94 -5.79
C LEU A 285 2.29 -7.09 -6.22
N ASN A 286 1.87 -7.93 -5.27
CA ASN A 286 1.01 -9.09 -5.49
C ASN A 286 -0.01 -9.20 -4.36
N SER A 287 -1.23 -8.75 -4.60
CA SER A 287 -2.31 -8.82 -3.63
C SER A 287 -2.94 -10.22 -3.50
N GLY A 288 -2.66 -11.12 -4.44
CA GLY A 288 -3.14 -12.52 -4.43
C GLY A 288 -2.35 -13.46 -3.50
N MET A 289 -1.37 -12.95 -2.76
CA MET A 289 -0.45 -13.75 -1.93
C MET A 289 -1.16 -14.57 -0.84
N GLY A 290 -2.26 -14.04 -0.27
CA GLY A 290 -3.05 -14.68 0.79
C GLY A 290 -4.25 -15.47 0.29
N ALA A 291 -4.35 -15.78 -1.02
CA ALA A 291 -5.49 -16.53 -1.54
C ALA A 291 -5.62 -17.91 -0.89
N PRO A 292 -6.84 -18.36 -0.55
CA PRO A 292 -7.07 -19.66 0.07
C PRO A 292 -6.45 -20.81 -0.75
N GLY A 293 -5.85 -21.77 -0.06
CA GLY A 293 -5.19 -22.92 -0.68
C GLY A 293 -3.74 -22.69 -1.10
N PHE A 294 -3.20 -21.47 -0.91
CA PHE A 294 -1.80 -21.17 -1.20
C PHE A 294 -1.03 -20.90 0.09
N ASP A 295 0.09 -21.61 0.27
CA ASP A 295 0.94 -21.50 1.47
C ASP A 295 2.05 -20.45 1.34
N LEU A 296 2.14 -19.77 0.19
CA LEU A 296 3.23 -18.84 -0.10
C LEU A 296 3.29 -17.66 0.88
N ILE A 297 2.14 -17.26 1.42
CA ILE A 297 2.06 -16.20 2.43
C ILE A 297 2.93 -16.53 3.67
N TYR A 298 2.87 -17.78 4.17
CA TYR A 298 3.61 -18.19 5.37
C TYR A 298 5.12 -18.20 5.11
N VAL A 299 5.53 -18.64 3.92
CA VAL A 299 6.93 -18.60 3.46
C VAL A 299 7.46 -17.17 3.46
N ARG A 300 6.69 -16.24 2.91
CA ARG A 300 7.08 -14.83 2.72
C ARG A 300 7.14 -14.03 4.02
N TYR A 301 6.35 -14.40 5.03
CA TYR A 301 6.36 -13.72 6.33
C TYR A 301 7.46 -14.21 7.28
N LEU A 302 7.96 -15.42 7.12
CA LEU A 302 8.90 -16.04 8.08
C LEU A 302 10.15 -15.19 8.35
N PRO A 303 10.85 -14.60 7.35
CA PRO A 303 12.00 -13.73 7.62
C PRO A 303 11.65 -12.48 8.45
N THR A 304 10.48 -11.86 8.23
CA THR A 304 10.04 -10.72 9.04
C THR A 304 9.65 -11.12 10.46
N PHE A 305 9.06 -12.31 10.66
CA PHE A 305 8.82 -12.86 11.99
C PHE A 305 10.14 -13.08 12.74
N ALA A 306 11.15 -13.60 12.05
CA ALA A 306 12.46 -13.80 12.62
C ALA A 306 13.16 -12.47 12.99
N ALA A 307 13.04 -11.45 12.15
CA ALA A 307 13.53 -10.11 12.46
C ALA A 307 12.85 -9.56 13.73
N SER A 308 11.53 -9.67 13.83
CA SER A 308 10.74 -9.23 14.98
C SER A 308 11.17 -9.97 16.27
N ALA A 309 11.30 -11.29 16.21
CA ALA A 309 11.76 -12.10 17.33
C ALA A 309 13.20 -11.74 17.75
N TRP A 310 14.06 -11.46 16.78
CA TRP A 310 15.41 -10.97 16.99
C TRP A 310 15.41 -9.64 17.75
N TYR A 311 14.60 -8.67 17.32
CA TYR A 311 14.48 -7.36 17.96
C TYR A 311 14.05 -7.48 19.43
N HIS A 312 13.00 -8.25 19.70
CA HIS A 312 12.42 -8.44 21.04
C HIS A 312 13.18 -9.47 21.91
N ASN A 313 14.40 -9.90 21.50
CA ASN A 313 15.21 -10.86 22.26
C ASN A 313 14.52 -12.20 22.56
N LYS A 314 13.60 -12.65 21.69
CA LYS A 314 12.87 -13.92 21.87
C LYS A 314 13.61 -15.15 21.32
N LEU A 315 14.81 -14.98 20.75
CA LEU A 315 15.65 -16.08 20.23
C LEU A 315 16.52 -16.73 21.30
N GLY A 316 16.44 -16.26 22.55
CA GLY A 316 17.20 -16.81 23.67
C GLY A 316 18.73 -16.52 23.60
N PRO A 317 19.55 -17.32 24.31
CA PRO A 317 20.99 -17.09 24.39
C PRO A 317 21.75 -17.21 23.07
N SER A 318 21.19 -17.89 22.08
CA SER A 318 21.79 -18.09 20.76
C SER A 318 21.38 -17.01 19.74
N LYS A 319 20.86 -15.87 20.19
CA LYS A 319 20.51 -14.74 19.31
C LYS A 319 21.75 -14.32 18.49
N PRO A 320 21.68 -14.37 17.14
CA PRO A 320 22.77 -13.90 16.28
C PRO A 320 23.05 -12.41 16.47
N ALA A 321 24.31 -11.99 16.42
CA ALA A 321 24.68 -10.59 16.54
C ALA A 321 24.39 -9.78 15.26
N ASP A 322 24.56 -10.40 14.10
CA ASP A 322 24.37 -9.79 12.79
C ASP A 322 22.98 -10.15 12.25
N LEU A 323 22.07 -9.14 12.21
CA LEU A 323 20.71 -9.33 11.70
C LEU A 323 20.66 -9.67 10.21
N PRO A 324 21.35 -8.97 9.30
CA PRO A 324 21.37 -9.33 7.87
C PRO A 324 21.79 -10.78 7.62
N ALA A 325 22.92 -11.23 8.19
CA ALA A 325 23.40 -12.60 8.03
C ALA A 325 22.41 -13.64 8.61
N PHE A 326 21.78 -13.33 9.73
CA PHE A 326 20.70 -14.18 10.28
C PHE A 326 19.51 -14.27 9.34
N LEU A 327 19.10 -13.15 8.75
CA LEU A 327 17.97 -13.14 7.81
C LEU A 327 18.28 -13.88 6.51
N ASP A 328 19.54 -13.93 6.08
CA ASP A 328 19.93 -14.75 4.92
C ASP A 328 19.76 -16.26 5.21
N GLU A 329 20.11 -16.70 6.42
CA GLU A 329 19.83 -18.08 6.87
C GLU A 329 18.31 -18.35 6.86
N VAL A 330 17.50 -17.43 7.38
CA VAL A 330 16.04 -17.59 7.44
C VAL A 330 15.41 -17.57 6.04
N ARG A 331 15.86 -16.70 5.13
CA ARG A 331 15.42 -16.70 3.73
C ARG A 331 15.66 -18.05 3.05
N ALA A 332 16.87 -18.61 3.23
CA ALA A 332 17.22 -19.91 2.65
C ALA A 332 16.33 -21.04 3.22
N PHE A 333 16.05 -21.03 4.51
CA PHE A 333 15.14 -21.99 5.13
C PHE A 333 13.70 -21.80 4.65
N ALA A 334 13.21 -20.55 4.59
CA ALA A 334 11.87 -20.24 4.17
C ALA A 334 11.59 -20.68 2.72
N ALA A 335 12.49 -20.32 1.79
CA ALA A 335 12.35 -20.66 0.37
C ALA A 335 12.63 -22.15 0.06
N GLY A 336 13.32 -22.87 0.92
CA GLY A 336 13.70 -24.26 0.74
C GLY A 336 12.92 -25.23 1.64
N PRO A 337 13.46 -25.66 2.79
CA PRO A 337 12.86 -26.71 3.63
C PRO A 337 11.43 -26.40 4.09
N TYR A 338 11.13 -25.15 4.47
CA TYR A 338 9.81 -24.77 4.94
C TYR A 338 8.77 -24.78 3.82
N ALA A 339 9.09 -24.19 2.67
CA ALA A 339 8.22 -24.23 1.49
C ALA A 339 7.96 -25.67 1.02
N ALA A 340 8.99 -26.51 0.98
CA ALA A 340 8.86 -27.93 0.61
C ALA A 340 7.98 -28.72 1.60
N ALA A 341 8.08 -28.43 2.89
CA ALA A 341 7.22 -29.07 3.89
C ALA A 341 5.76 -28.65 3.73
N LEU A 342 5.49 -27.35 3.56
CA LEU A 342 4.13 -26.85 3.32
C LEU A 342 3.51 -27.45 2.06
N ALA A 343 4.28 -27.59 0.98
CA ALA A 343 3.82 -28.16 -0.28
C ALA A 343 3.37 -29.64 -0.18
N LYS A 344 3.81 -30.37 0.85
CA LYS A 344 3.36 -31.77 1.09
C LYS A 344 1.93 -31.83 1.65
N GLY A 345 1.43 -30.75 2.24
CA GLY A 345 0.09 -30.71 2.85
C GLY A 345 -0.11 -31.87 3.83
N ASP A 346 -1.19 -32.62 3.69
CA ASP A 346 -1.54 -33.76 4.55
C ASP A 346 -0.61 -34.97 4.35
N ALA A 347 0.25 -35.00 3.34
CA ALA A 347 1.24 -36.05 3.14
C ALA A 347 2.55 -35.81 3.95
N LEU A 348 2.66 -34.67 4.68
CA LEU A 348 3.79 -34.40 5.54
C LEU A 348 3.74 -35.34 6.77
N SER A 349 4.80 -36.14 6.98
CA SER A 349 4.88 -37.01 8.14
C SER A 349 5.03 -36.22 9.45
N ASP A 350 4.57 -36.82 10.57
CA ASP A 350 4.68 -36.18 11.90
C ASP A 350 6.16 -35.87 12.25
N THR A 351 7.08 -36.78 11.93
CA THR A 351 8.52 -36.57 12.18
C THR A 351 9.06 -35.37 11.39
N GLU A 352 8.70 -35.23 10.13
CA GLU A 352 9.12 -34.09 9.30
C GLU A 352 8.46 -32.80 9.78
N ARG A 353 7.15 -32.85 10.10
CA ARG A 353 6.42 -31.69 10.65
C ARG A 353 7.10 -31.20 11.93
N ASP A 354 7.41 -32.08 12.85
CA ASP A 354 7.99 -31.72 14.15
C ASP A 354 9.40 -31.14 14.00
N ALA A 355 10.20 -31.65 13.06
CA ALA A 355 11.52 -31.10 12.73
C ALA A 355 11.42 -29.68 12.14
N ILE A 356 10.50 -29.45 11.20
CA ILE A 356 10.26 -28.12 10.64
C ILE A 356 9.67 -27.17 11.69
N ALA A 357 8.75 -27.65 12.54
CA ALA A 357 8.17 -26.82 13.61
C ALA A 357 9.23 -26.35 14.61
N ALA A 358 10.16 -27.23 15.00
CA ALA A 358 11.27 -26.87 15.87
C ALA A 358 12.15 -25.78 15.24
N GLN A 359 12.39 -25.84 13.92
CA GLN A 359 13.19 -24.83 13.22
C GLN A 359 12.43 -23.49 13.09
N VAL A 360 11.13 -23.52 12.78
CA VAL A 360 10.28 -22.32 12.76
C VAL A 360 10.25 -21.68 14.14
N ALA A 361 10.05 -22.47 15.21
CA ALA A 361 10.07 -22.01 16.60
C ALA A 361 11.41 -21.34 16.95
N ARG A 362 12.53 -21.91 16.55
CA ARG A 362 13.88 -21.33 16.72
C ARG A 362 14.03 -19.95 16.07
N TYR A 363 13.45 -19.74 14.88
CA TYR A 363 13.52 -18.47 14.18
C TYR A 363 12.52 -17.43 14.70
N THR A 364 11.34 -17.87 15.14
CA THR A 364 10.24 -16.97 15.51
C THR A 364 10.15 -16.70 17.01
N GLY A 365 10.87 -17.45 17.84
CA GLY A 365 10.76 -17.37 19.31
C GLY A 365 9.43 -17.88 19.87
N LEU A 366 8.60 -18.49 19.03
CA LEU A 366 7.33 -19.08 19.45
C LEU A 366 7.53 -20.49 20.03
N ASP A 367 6.56 -20.94 20.81
CA ASP A 367 6.57 -22.31 21.35
C ASP A 367 6.42 -23.34 20.21
N THR A 368 7.20 -24.44 20.24
CA THR A 368 7.15 -25.48 19.21
C THR A 368 5.78 -26.17 19.13
N GLN A 369 5.11 -26.37 20.25
CA GLN A 369 3.77 -26.97 20.26
C GLN A 369 2.74 -26.03 19.66
N TYR A 370 2.90 -24.71 19.84
CA TYR A 370 2.09 -23.72 19.16
C TYR A 370 2.27 -23.81 17.62
N VAL A 371 3.51 -23.91 17.14
CA VAL A 371 3.80 -24.04 15.70
C VAL A 371 3.22 -25.33 15.12
N ILE A 372 3.28 -26.46 15.87
CA ILE A 372 2.67 -27.74 15.49
C ILE A 372 1.14 -27.58 15.43
N GLY A 373 0.54 -26.99 16.47
CA GLY A 373 -0.90 -26.75 16.54
C GLY A 373 -1.42 -25.86 15.41
N ALA A 374 -0.63 -24.87 14.99
CA ALA A 374 -0.90 -24.03 13.82
C ALA A 374 -0.62 -24.74 12.48
N ARG A 375 -0.28 -26.04 12.49
CA ARG A 375 0.07 -26.83 11.29
C ARG A 375 1.14 -26.16 10.43
N LEU A 376 2.14 -25.53 11.08
CA LEU A 376 3.21 -24.72 10.49
C LEU A 376 2.73 -23.39 9.85
N ARG A 377 1.43 -23.06 9.86
CA ARG A 377 0.82 -21.92 9.17
C ARG A 377 0.45 -20.82 10.17
N ILE A 378 1.44 -20.00 10.52
CA ILE A 378 1.27 -18.90 11.48
C ILE A 378 0.86 -17.65 10.70
N SER A 379 -0.36 -17.15 10.95
CA SER A 379 -0.81 -15.89 10.33
C SER A 379 -0.09 -14.67 10.96
N PRO A 380 0.02 -13.55 10.23
CA PRO A 380 0.62 -12.33 10.78
C PRO A 380 -0.07 -11.81 12.05
N SER A 381 -1.40 -11.87 12.13
CA SER A 381 -2.16 -11.45 13.31
C SER A 381 -1.85 -12.33 14.52
N HIS A 382 -1.83 -13.64 14.32
CA HIS A 382 -1.46 -14.60 15.38
C HIS A 382 -0.01 -14.38 15.84
N PHE A 383 0.93 -14.18 14.92
CA PHE A 383 2.33 -13.90 15.29
C PHE A 383 2.44 -12.62 16.14
N ARG A 384 1.78 -11.54 15.70
CA ARG A 384 1.76 -10.26 16.42
C ARG A 384 1.26 -10.40 17.88
N LYS A 385 0.26 -11.24 18.07
CA LYS A 385 -0.30 -11.55 19.40
C LYS A 385 0.63 -12.44 20.22
N GLN A 386 1.13 -13.52 19.64
CA GLN A 386 1.83 -14.57 20.36
C GLN A 386 3.25 -14.22 20.80
N LEU A 387 3.96 -13.36 20.03
CA LEU A 387 5.38 -13.07 20.28
C LEU A 387 5.63 -12.53 21.70
N LEU A 388 4.77 -11.62 22.18
CA LEU A 388 4.88 -10.96 23.48
C LEU A 388 3.72 -11.28 24.43
N LEU A 389 2.94 -12.33 24.15
CA LEU A 389 1.73 -12.66 24.91
C LEU A 389 2.01 -12.83 26.41
N ARG A 390 3.13 -13.45 26.79
CA ARG A 390 3.51 -13.65 28.21
C ARG A 390 3.82 -12.33 28.93
N ASP A 391 4.15 -11.28 28.18
CA ASP A 391 4.41 -9.94 28.69
C ASP A 391 3.14 -9.05 28.64
N THR A 392 1.97 -9.65 28.32
CA THR A 392 0.68 -8.96 28.14
C THR A 392 0.73 -7.85 27.09
N ARG A 393 1.49 -8.12 26.01
CA ARG A 393 1.72 -7.17 24.93
C ARG A 393 1.57 -7.84 23.57
N SER A 394 1.31 -7.02 22.56
CA SER A 394 1.41 -7.40 21.15
C SER A 394 2.40 -6.50 20.41
N VAL A 395 2.82 -6.92 19.22
CA VAL A 395 3.68 -6.09 18.35
C VAL A 395 2.88 -5.41 17.25
N GLY A 396 3.35 -4.24 16.82
CA GLY A 396 2.73 -3.46 15.76
C GLY A 396 2.71 -4.18 14.40
N ARG A 397 1.74 -3.84 13.55
CA ARG A 397 1.63 -4.37 12.19
C ARG A 397 2.53 -3.60 11.21
N TYR A 398 2.51 -2.28 11.29
CA TYR A 398 3.36 -1.45 10.44
C TYR A 398 4.83 -1.43 10.90
N ASP A 399 5.06 -1.61 12.20
CA ASP A 399 6.40 -1.73 12.74
C ASP A 399 6.36 -2.62 13.98
N SER A 400 6.86 -3.84 13.85
CA SER A 400 6.83 -4.81 14.93
C SER A 400 7.77 -4.48 16.10
N ARG A 401 8.52 -3.39 16.05
CA ARG A 401 9.27 -2.85 17.19
C ARG A 401 8.37 -2.15 18.21
N PHE A 402 7.21 -1.62 17.77
CA PHE A 402 6.22 -1.06 18.68
C PHE A 402 5.51 -2.15 19.48
N GLU A 403 5.24 -1.85 20.75
CA GLU A 403 4.54 -2.74 21.67
C GLU A 403 3.21 -2.14 22.12
N GLY A 404 2.11 -2.85 21.89
CA GLY A 404 0.78 -2.50 22.40
C GLY A 404 0.48 -3.23 23.70
N ILE A 405 -0.22 -2.57 24.62
CA ILE A 405 -0.72 -3.21 25.85
C ILE A 405 -2.03 -3.92 25.50
N GLU A 406 -2.08 -5.22 25.77
CA GLU A 406 -3.22 -6.07 25.46
C GLU A 406 -4.17 -6.20 26.65
N TYR A 407 -5.46 -6.02 26.41
CA TYR A 407 -6.52 -6.27 27.39
C TYR A 407 -6.98 -7.73 27.31
N ASP A 408 -7.35 -8.20 26.12
CA ASP A 408 -7.80 -9.57 25.90
C ASP A 408 -6.64 -10.46 25.47
N GLN A 409 -6.14 -11.28 26.40
CA GLN A 409 -5.03 -12.21 26.14
C GLN A 409 -5.46 -13.47 25.37
N ASP A 410 -6.74 -13.81 25.40
CA ASP A 410 -7.28 -15.04 24.78
C ASP A 410 -7.67 -14.83 23.31
N SER A 411 -7.74 -13.57 22.85
CA SER A 411 -8.03 -13.27 21.45
C SER A 411 -6.93 -13.75 20.51
N SER A 412 -7.30 -14.11 19.29
CA SER A 412 -6.37 -14.57 18.25
C SER A 412 -5.60 -13.44 17.55
N SER A 413 -5.99 -12.18 17.77
CA SER A 413 -5.39 -10.99 17.15
C SER A 413 -5.17 -9.90 18.20
N PRO A 414 -4.26 -8.95 17.96
CA PRO A 414 -4.10 -7.77 18.82
C PRO A 414 -5.37 -6.93 18.90
N ASP A 415 -5.63 -6.31 20.07
CA ASP A 415 -6.76 -5.42 20.31
C ASP A 415 -6.70 -4.16 19.42
N PHE A 416 -5.49 -3.71 19.10
CA PHE A 416 -5.23 -2.56 18.23
C PHE A 416 -3.84 -2.63 17.60
N ASP A 417 -3.55 -1.73 16.66
CA ASP A 417 -2.22 -1.58 16.10
C ASP A 417 -1.45 -0.43 16.78
N ALA A 418 -0.49 -0.79 17.63
CA ALA A 418 0.33 0.19 18.34
C ALA A 418 1.14 1.08 17.39
N SER A 419 1.67 0.52 16.30
CA SER A 419 2.49 1.26 15.33
C SER A 419 1.70 2.30 14.52
N GLU A 420 0.38 2.18 14.46
CA GLU A 420 -0.53 3.16 13.86
C GLU A 420 -1.03 4.15 14.91
N LYS A 421 -1.66 3.63 15.99
CA LYS A 421 -2.34 4.47 16.98
C LYS A 421 -1.40 5.43 17.70
N TYR A 422 -0.14 5.04 17.88
CA TYR A 422 0.83 5.84 18.61
C TYR A 422 1.43 7.01 17.81
N VAL A 423 1.18 7.09 16.50
CA VAL A 423 1.75 8.13 15.65
C VAL A 423 0.69 8.96 14.90
N THR A 424 -0.45 8.39 14.52
CA THR A 424 -1.44 9.03 13.63
C THR A 424 -1.88 10.41 14.09
N SER A 425 -2.15 10.60 15.39
CA SER A 425 -2.59 11.89 15.93
C SER A 425 -1.53 13.00 15.76
N ALA A 426 -0.25 12.65 15.81
CA ALA A 426 0.83 13.61 15.59
C ALA A 426 0.87 14.08 14.12
N PHE A 427 0.69 13.15 13.18
CA PHE A 427 0.64 13.47 11.74
C PHE A 427 -0.56 14.35 11.40
N ASP A 428 -1.75 13.99 11.88
CA ASP A 428 -2.98 14.73 11.61
C ASP A 428 -2.90 16.16 12.19
N ALA A 429 -2.52 16.30 13.45
CA ALA A 429 -2.39 17.61 14.09
C ALA A 429 -1.30 18.48 13.44
N ALA A 430 -0.14 17.90 13.11
CA ALA A 430 0.94 18.61 12.42
C ALA A 430 0.52 19.07 11.03
N PHE A 431 -0.25 18.26 10.31
CA PHE A 431 -0.77 18.63 9.00
C PHE A 431 -1.79 19.78 9.08
N HIS A 432 -2.70 19.74 10.04
CA HIS A 432 -3.62 20.86 10.29
C HIS A 432 -2.88 22.15 10.63
N GLN A 433 -1.82 22.06 11.44
CA GLN A 433 -0.94 23.20 11.73
C GLN A 433 -0.26 23.71 10.45
N HIS A 434 0.30 22.82 9.65
CA HIS A 434 0.98 23.15 8.40
C HIS A 434 0.04 23.83 7.39
N LEU A 435 -1.18 23.29 7.21
CA LEU A 435 -2.22 23.90 6.38
C LEU A 435 -2.55 25.34 6.80
N ALA A 436 -2.71 25.56 8.12
CA ALA A 436 -3.13 26.85 8.64
C ALA A 436 -2.01 27.90 8.66
N GLN A 437 -0.80 27.51 9.08
CA GLN A 437 0.29 28.43 9.39
C GLN A 437 1.29 28.62 8.25
N ASP A 438 1.55 27.55 7.48
CA ASP A 438 2.55 27.58 6.41
C ASP A 438 1.90 27.69 5.02
N LEU A 439 0.85 26.90 4.76
CA LEU A 439 0.22 26.82 3.44
C LEU A 439 -0.94 27.82 3.27
N HIS A 440 -1.48 28.36 4.37
CA HIS A 440 -2.63 29.25 4.42
C HIS A 440 -3.84 28.72 3.63
N TYR A 441 -4.01 27.38 3.60
CA TYR A 441 -5.04 26.69 2.83
C TYR A 441 -6.24 26.34 3.71
N ARG A 442 -7.44 26.60 3.15
CA ARG A 442 -8.72 26.13 3.69
C ARG A 442 -9.53 25.52 2.57
N ASP A 443 -9.98 24.29 2.73
CA ASP A 443 -10.79 23.59 1.72
C ASP A 443 -12.12 24.31 1.38
N GLY A 444 -12.53 25.28 2.19
CA GLY A 444 -13.79 25.99 1.99
C GLY A 444 -15.05 25.16 2.27
N SER A 445 -14.90 23.92 2.68
CA SER A 445 -15.97 23.05 3.16
C SER A 445 -15.77 22.76 4.65
N ASP A 446 -16.86 22.42 5.36
CA ASP A 446 -16.80 21.95 6.76
C ASP A 446 -16.30 20.52 6.88
N SER A 447 -15.73 19.96 5.79
CA SER A 447 -15.25 18.58 5.75
C SER A 447 -13.92 18.46 6.50
N ALA A 448 -13.85 17.53 7.46
CA ALA A 448 -12.60 17.16 8.09
C ALA A 448 -11.64 16.48 7.10
N TYR A 449 -10.34 16.70 7.26
CA TYR A 449 -9.32 15.93 6.55
C TYR A 449 -9.40 14.46 6.94
N ARG A 450 -9.49 13.57 5.97
CA ARG A 450 -9.65 12.13 6.23
C ARG A 450 -8.32 11.42 6.03
N VAL A 451 -7.59 11.20 7.13
CA VAL A 451 -6.32 10.43 7.10
C VAL A 451 -6.55 9.04 6.55
N PHE A 452 -7.58 8.34 7.06
CA PHE A 452 -8.07 7.06 6.53
C PHE A 452 -9.57 7.12 6.25
N ASN A 453 -10.01 6.38 5.24
CA ASN A 453 -11.42 6.19 4.93
C ASN A 453 -11.75 4.70 4.83
N ASP A 454 -12.23 4.12 5.94
CA ASP A 454 -12.59 2.71 6.04
C ASP A 454 -13.67 2.30 5.06
N HIS A 455 -14.58 3.22 4.69
CA HIS A 455 -15.61 2.94 3.70
C HIS A 455 -15.01 2.71 2.30
N VAL A 456 -13.97 3.46 1.93
CA VAL A 456 -13.24 3.22 0.66
C VAL A 456 -12.61 1.84 0.69
N LEU A 457 -11.92 1.49 1.79
CA LEU A 457 -11.29 0.18 1.94
C LEU A 457 -12.31 -0.96 1.87
N ALA A 458 -13.41 -0.85 2.62
CA ALA A 458 -14.45 -1.88 2.69
C ALA A 458 -15.21 -2.11 1.37
N THR A 459 -15.25 -1.09 0.49
CA THR A 459 -15.95 -1.15 -0.79
C THR A 459 -15.02 -1.24 -1.99
N TRP A 460 -13.72 -1.45 -1.76
CA TRP A 460 -12.70 -1.46 -2.81
C TRP A 460 -12.85 -2.64 -3.75
N GLU A 461 -12.93 -2.38 -5.07
CA GLU A 461 -12.91 -3.44 -6.09
C GLU A 461 -11.46 -3.75 -6.47
N TRP A 462 -11.03 -4.96 -6.14
CA TRP A 462 -9.66 -5.41 -6.32
C TRP A 462 -9.33 -5.87 -7.74
N LYS A 463 -10.31 -6.01 -8.63
CA LYS A 463 -10.06 -6.43 -10.01
C LYS A 463 -9.17 -5.45 -10.74
N HIS A 464 -8.28 -6.02 -11.55
CA HIS A 464 -7.35 -5.27 -12.38
C HIS A 464 -7.29 -5.85 -13.79
N ARG A 465 -7.37 -4.98 -14.79
CA ARG A 465 -7.14 -5.36 -16.19
C ARG A 465 -5.65 -5.27 -16.50
N ALA A 466 -4.97 -6.42 -16.47
CA ALA A 466 -3.55 -6.54 -16.76
C ALA A 466 -3.21 -6.08 -18.19
N TRP A 467 -1.95 -5.71 -18.41
CA TRP A 467 -1.45 -5.21 -19.71
C TRP A 467 -1.69 -6.17 -20.88
N TRP A 468 -1.74 -7.48 -20.65
CA TRP A 468 -2.03 -8.48 -21.68
C TRP A 468 -3.53 -8.69 -21.93
N GLY A 469 -4.41 -7.91 -21.30
CA GLY A 469 -5.84 -7.82 -21.58
C GLY A 469 -6.75 -8.70 -20.72
N GLU A 470 -6.22 -9.56 -19.86
CA GLU A 470 -7.00 -10.35 -18.91
C GLU A 470 -7.38 -9.55 -17.68
N THR A 471 -8.54 -9.87 -17.09
CA THR A 471 -8.97 -9.29 -15.82
C THR A 471 -8.60 -10.25 -14.68
N LEU A 472 -7.69 -9.80 -13.84
CA LEU A 472 -7.29 -10.49 -12.62
C LEU A 472 -8.25 -10.13 -11.48
N HIS A 473 -8.59 -11.11 -10.63
CA HIS A 473 -9.41 -10.88 -9.43
C HIS A 473 -8.66 -10.08 -8.35
N MET A 474 -7.35 -10.26 -8.30
CA MET A 474 -6.43 -9.51 -7.44
C MET A 474 -5.26 -9.00 -8.29
N PRO A 475 -4.79 -7.76 -8.06
CA PRO A 475 -3.72 -7.19 -8.88
C PRO A 475 -2.38 -7.91 -8.67
N TYR A 476 -1.66 -8.09 -9.78
CA TYR A 476 -0.25 -8.49 -9.80
C TYR A 476 0.57 -7.40 -10.51
N ALA A 477 0.78 -6.29 -9.78
CA ALA A 477 1.41 -5.07 -10.30
C ALA A 477 2.89 -5.27 -10.70
N ALA A 478 3.55 -6.32 -10.21
CA ALA A 478 4.90 -6.68 -10.64
C ALA A 478 4.97 -6.96 -12.14
N ALA A 479 3.90 -7.52 -12.74
CA ALA A 479 3.84 -7.75 -14.18
C ALA A 479 3.75 -6.44 -14.99
N ASP A 480 2.97 -5.47 -14.51
CA ASP A 480 2.86 -4.15 -15.15
C ASP A 480 4.19 -3.38 -15.06
N LEU A 481 4.86 -3.46 -13.91
CA LEU A 481 6.19 -2.87 -13.73
C LEU A 481 7.22 -3.50 -14.66
N ALA A 482 7.20 -4.84 -14.81
CA ALA A 482 8.09 -5.55 -15.72
C ALA A 482 7.90 -5.10 -17.17
N GLU A 483 6.63 -4.97 -17.60
CA GLU A 483 6.31 -4.49 -18.94
C GLU A 483 6.70 -3.02 -19.13
N ALA A 484 6.49 -2.17 -18.13
CA ALA A 484 6.94 -0.79 -18.14
C ALA A 484 8.47 -0.68 -18.33
N MET A 485 9.25 -1.54 -17.65
CA MET A 485 10.70 -1.58 -17.80
C MET A 485 11.14 -2.09 -19.18
N ARG A 486 10.38 -2.99 -19.82
CA ARG A 486 10.64 -3.42 -21.21
C ARG A 486 10.36 -2.32 -22.22
N GLN A 487 9.25 -1.59 -22.03
CA GLN A 487 8.88 -0.46 -22.91
C GLN A 487 9.77 0.77 -22.70
N ASN A 488 10.34 0.94 -21.50
CA ASN A 488 11.30 1.99 -21.18
C ASN A 488 12.56 1.38 -20.54
N PRO A 489 13.56 0.96 -21.35
CA PRO A 489 14.80 0.35 -20.83
C PRO A 489 15.67 1.29 -19.98
N HIS A 490 15.33 2.59 -19.91
CA HIS A 490 16.00 3.57 -19.08
C HIS A 490 15.32 3.79 -17.73
N LEU A 491 14.13 3.19 -17.51
CA LEU A 491 13.41 3.31 -16.26
C LEU A 491 14.21 2.68 -15.12
N LYS A 492 14.53 3.50 -14.10
CA LYS A 492 15.14 3.01 -12.87
C LYS A 492 14.07 2.70 -11.82
N VAL A 493 14.29 1.66 -11.03
CA VAL A 493 13.40 1.24 -9.95
C VAL A 493 14.20 1.06 -8.66
N LEU A 494 13.74 1.69 -7.58
CA LEU A 494 14.27 1.51 -6.23
C LEU A 494 13.15 0.92 -5.35
N SER A 495 13.41 -0.23 -4.75
CA SER A 495 12.55 -0.79 -3.70
C SER A 495 13.23 -0.62 -2.33
N ALA A 496 12.58 0.09 -1.42
CA ALA A 496 13.06 0.35 -0.06
C ALA A 496 12.16 -0.35 0.95
N ASN A 497 12.74 -1.17 1.84
CA ASN A 497 11.99 -2.11 2.67
C ASN A 497 12.46 -2.05 4.14
N GLY A 498 11.51 -2.09 5.07
CA GLY A 498 11.79 -2.23 6.51
C GLY A 498 11.84 -3.70 6.93
N TYR A 499 12.85 -4.08 7.73
CA TYR A 499 12.97 -5.45 8.24
C TYR A 499 11.83 -5.86 9.18
N PHE A 500 11.22 -4.89 9.86
CA PHE A 500 10.20 -5.10 10.90
C PHE A 500 8.77 -4.81 10.42
N ASP A 501 8.56 -4.71 9.12
CA ASP A 501 7.27 -4.45 8.48
C ASP A 501 6.44 -5.73 8.36
N LEU A 502 5.40 -5.87 9.19
CA LEU A 502 4.42 -6.96 9.13
C LEU A 502 3.20 -6.62 8.27
N ALA A 503 3.12 -5.43 7.69
CA ALA A 503 2.07 -5.09 6.72
C ALA A 503 2.44 -5.54 5.31
N THR A 504 3.69 -5.27 4.89
CA THR A 504 4.23 -5.64 3.58
C THR A 504 5.64 -6.22 3.76
N PRO A 505 5.74 -7.52 4.11
CA PRO A 505 7.01 -8.12 4.52
C PRO A 505 8.04 -8.07 3.39
N PHE A 506 9.25 -7.66 3.69
CA PHE A 506 10.32 -7.43 2.70
C PHE A 506 10.61 -8.66 1.81
N PHE A 507 10.49 -9.86 2.34
CA PHE A 507 10.74 -11.08 1.56
C PHE A 507 9.63 -11.37 0.55
N ALA A 508 8.40 -10.85 0.76
CA ALA A 508 7.36 -10.88 -0.27
C ALA A 508 7.75 -10.00 -1.45
N THR A 509 8.27 -8.80 -1.19
CA THR A 509 8.77 -7.90 -2.23
C THR A 509 9.93 -8.51 -3.01
N GLU A 510 10.92 -9.09 -2.31
CA GLU A 510 12.04 -9.80 -2.96
C GLU A 510 11.55 -10.90 -3.90
N TYR A 511 10.60 -11.69 -3.44
CA TYR A 511 10.01 -12.77 -4.24
C TYR A 511 9.32 -12.22 -5.49
N ASP A 512 8.46 -11.20 -5.35
CA ASP A 512 7.73 -10.64 -6.48
C ASP A 512 8.67 -10.00 -7.51
N LEU A 513 9.68 -9.26 -7.07
CA LEU A 513 10.70 -8.68 -7.96
C LEU A 513 11.54 -9.74 -8.66
N ALA A 514 11.89 -10.84 -7.98
CA ALA A 514 12.63 -11.95 -8.57
C ALA A 514 11.81 -12.74 -9.62
N HIS A 515 10.46 -12.65 -9.55
CA HIS A 515 9.54 -13.35 -10.44
C HIS A 515 8.95 -12.46 -11.56
N MET A 516 9.47 -11.26 -11.75
CA MET A 516 9.07 -10.36 -12.84
C MET A 516 9.47 -10.87 -14.24
N GLY A 517 10.34 -11.87 -14.32
CA GLY A 517 10.84 -12.38 -15.60
C GLY A 517 11.63 -11.35 -16.41
N LEU A 518 12.32 -10.42 -15.73
CA LEU A 518 13.12 -9.40 -16.39
C LEU A 518 14.37 -9.99 -17.06
N GLU A 519 14.70 -9.46 -18.22
CA GLU A 519 15.95 -9.66 -18.92
C GLU A 519 17.14 -9.16 -18.09
N ALA A 520 18.31 -9.79 -18.23
CA ALA A 520 19.49 -9.48 -17.41
C ALA A 520 19.88 -7.99 -17.49
N SER A 521 19.81 -7.38 -18.67
CA SER A 521 20.11 -5.95 -18.90
C SER A 521 19.15 -5.00 -18.17
N LEU A 522 17.90 -5.41 -17.94
CA LEU A 522 16.91 -4.60 -17.23
C LEU A 522 17.03 -4.74 -15.72
N ARG A 523 17.51 -5.91 -15.22
CA ARG A 523 17.72 -6.13 -13.79
C ARG A 523 18.73 -5.17 -13.16
N GLU A 524 19.69 -4.66 -13.94
CA GLU A 524 20.64 -3.63 -13.49
C GLU A 524 19.97 -2.28 -13.17
N ASN A 525 18.76 -2.06 -13.64
CA ASN A 525 17.95 -0.88 -13.33
C ASN A 525 17.12 -1.03 -12.05
N LEU A 526 17.12 -2.21 -11.42
CA LEU A 526 16.38 -2.50 -10.20
C LEU A 526 17.33 -2.58 -9.01
N ARG A 527 17.16 -1.69 -8.03
CA ARG A 527 17.88 -1.67 -6.77
C ARG A 527 16.94 -1.97 -5.61
N VAL A 528 17.39 -2.77 -4.65
CA VAL A 528 16.65 -3.08 -3.42
C VAL A 528 17.48 -2.65 -2.21
N THR A 529 16.88 -1.96 -1.26
CA THR A 529 17.50 -1.50 -0.02
C THR A 529 16.68 -1.91 1.20
N TYR A 530 17.35 -2.04 2.35
CA TYR A 530 16.75 -2.49 3.60
C TYR A 530 17.14 -1.57 4.75
N TYR A 531 16.20 -1.36 5.67
CA TYR A 531 16.38 -0.49 6.82
C TYR A 531 15.94 -1.21 8.10
N PRO A 532 16.62 -0.96 9.24
CA PRO A 532 16.28 -1.57 10.53
C PRO A 532 15.06 -0.88 11.17
N THR A 533 13.97 -0.80 10.44
CA THR A 533 12.71 -0.13 10.80
C THR A 533 11.52 -0.88 10.21
N GLY A 534 10.30 -0.37 10.42
CA GLY A 534 9.07 -0.93 9.88
C GLY A 534 8.62 -0.30 8.55
N HIS A 535 7.31 -0.30 8.33
CA HIS A 535 6.61 0.14 7.12
C HIS A 535 6.87 1.59 6.75
N MET A 536 6.68 2.49 7.73
CA MET A 536 7.00 3.90 7.60
C MET A 536 8.48 4.10 7.95
N ILE A 537 9.37 3.84 6.98
CA ILE A 537 10.84 3.87 7.15
C ILE A 537 11.28 5.18 7.80
N TYR A 538 10.62 6.27 7.47
CA TYR A 538 10.90 7.63 7.88
C TYR A 538 10.51 7.98 9.34
N LEU A 539 9.87 7.06 10.08
CA LEU A 539 9.62 7.28 11.52
C LEU A 539 10.90 7.20 12.37
N ASP A 540 11.94 6.55 11.85
CA ASP A 540 13.25 6.45 12.47
C ASP A 540 14.21 7.45 11.79
N ASP A 541 14.80 8.36 12.55
CA ASP A 541 15.62 9.45 12.01
C ASP A 541 16.85 8.92 11.26
N ALA A 542 17.52 7.88 11.78
CA ALA A 542 18.69 7.30 11.12
C ALA A 542 18.30 6.57 9.82
N ALA A 543 17.16 5.88 9.83
CA ALA A 543 16.64 5.21 8.64
C ALA A 543 16.18 6.22 7.58
N LEU A 544 15.55 7.34 7.98
CA LEU A 544 15.20 8.42 7.06
C LEU A 544 16.44 9.03 6.41
N HIS A 545 17.48 9.30 7.20
CA HIS A 545 18.74 9.85 6.68
C HIS A 545 19.39 8.90 5.67
N ALA A 546 19.42 7.59 5.97
CA ALA A 546 19.93 6.57 5.04
C ALA A 546 19.05 6.49 3.76
N LEU A 547 17.73 6.51 3.91
CA LEU A 547 16.78 6.53 2.79
C LEU A 547 16.99 7.75 1.90
N LYS A 548 17.19 8.96 2.49
CA LYS A 548 17.50 10.18 1.73
C LYS A 548 18.78 10.03 0.92
N GLY A 549 19.83 9.41 1.50
CA GLY A 549 21.08 9.11 0.78
C GLY A 549 20.85 8.18 -0.42
N ASP A 550 20.11 7.09 -0.22
CA ASP A 550 19.76 6.15 -1.30
C ASP A 550 18.90 6.79 -2.39
N LEU A 551 17.92 7.62 -2.01
CA LEU A 551 17.11 8.39 -2.94
C LEU A 551 17.97 9.38 -3.75
N ALA A 552 18.84 10.14 -3.08
CA ALA A 552 19.71 11.10 -3.77
C ALA A 552 20.58 10.40 -4.83
N GLN A 553 21.21 9.28 -4.48
CA GLN A 553 21.98 8.45 -5.42
C GLN A 553 21.09 7.93 -6.56
N PHE A 554 19.89 7.45 -6.27
CA PHE A 554 18.94 6.94 -7.26
C PHE A 554 18.54 8.02 -8.28
N TYR A 555 18.26 9.25 -7.83
CA TYR A 555 17.97 10.37 -8.72
C TYR A 555 19.17 10.72 -9.61
N ASP A 556 20.37 10.77 -9.02
CA ASP A 556 21.58 11.05 -9.79
C ASP A 556 21.83 9.98 -10.87
N ASP A 557 21.59 8.68 -10.53
CA ASP A 557 21.73 7.57 -11.49
C ASP A 557 20.66 7.62 -12.60
N ALA A 558 19.41 7.92 -12.25
CA ALA A 558 18.31 8.02 -13.20
C ALA A 558 18.41 9.24 -14.13
N MET A 559 19.17 10.26 -13.73
CA MET A 559 19.40 11.47 -14.52
C MET A 559 20.66 11.41 -15.38
N ARG A 560 21.54 10.42 -15.22
CA ARG A 560 22.69 10.20 -16.11
C ARG A 560 22.21 9.78 -17.49
N ARG A 561 22.65 10.50 -18.51
CA ARG A 561 22.36 10.24 -19.94
C ARG A 561 23.36 9.25 -20.51
#